data_94662dc12e94fe92f2ed35dd15312b5c
#
_entry.id   94662dc12e94fe92f2ed35dd15312b5c
#
_cell.length_a   1.000
_cell.length_b   1.000
_cell.length_c   1.000
_cell.angle_alpha   90.00
_cell.angle_beta   90.00
_cell.angle_gamma   90.00
#
_symmetry.space_group_name_H-M   'P 1'
#
loop_
_entity.id
_entity.type
_entity.pdbx_description
1 polymer ?
#
loop_
_entity_poly.entity_id
_entity_poly.type
_entity_poly.pdbx_seq_one_letter_code
_entity_poly.pdbx_strand_id
1 'polypeptide(L)'
;MGRLFVVNLEGNIYSCKYCKTHLAFREDIVSKLFHCRHGKAYLFREVVNVTIGPKEERMMTTGLHTVADIFCVSCGSIVGWTYETAQNESQKYKEGKSVLERFKISGPDESNYQAGSHINMLVEMPIAPPNRHASGLSNTRQ
;
A
#
# COMPACT_ATOMS: atom_id res chain seq x y z
N MET A 1 -0.84 -27.72 -7.09
CA MET A 1 -0.81 -26.81 -7.22
C MET A 1 -1.88 -26.18 -7.62
N GLY A 2 -2.41 -25.59 -7.23
CA GLY A 2 -3.60 -25.07 -7.57
C GLY A 2 -3.46 -24.09 -8.62
N ARG A 3 -4.57 -23.63 -9.13
CA ARG A 3 -4.53 -22.71 -10.05
C ARG A 3 -4.62 -21.39 -9.47
N LEU A 4 -4.09 -20.39 -10.03
CA LEU A 4 -4.15 -19.02 -9.60
C LEU A 4 -5.44 -18.41 -10.07
N PHE A 5 -6.22 -17.90 -9.15
CA PHE A 5 -7.40 -17.20 -9.53
C PHE A 5 -7.20 -15.72 -9.44
N VAL A 6 -7.48 -15.02 -10.49
CA VAL A 6 -7.34 -13.57 -10.55
C VAL A 6 -8.67 -12.97 -10.93
N VAL A 7 -9.12 -12.00 -10.16
CA VAL A 7 -10.36 -11.33 -10.44
C VAL A 7 -10.13 -10.25 -11.48
N ASN A 8 -10.98 -10.14 -12.47
CA ASN A 8 -10.87 -9.09 -13.45
C ASN A 8 -11.92 -8.04 -13.16
N LEU A 9 -11.50 -6.80 -13.02
CA LEU A 9 -12.40 -5.71 -12.72
C LEU A 9 -12.70 -4.95 -14.01
N GLU A 10 -13.80 -4.23 -14.03
CA GLU A 10 -14.12 -3.43 -15.18
C GLU A 10 -14.41 -2.02 -14.73
N GLY A 11 -13.88 -1.04 -15.43
CA GLY A 11 -14.11 0.34 -15.07
C GLY A 11 -12.80 1.06 -14.95
N ASN A 12 -12.73 1.99 -14.00
CA ASN A 12 -11.50 2.74 -13.77
C ASN A 12 -10.68 1.97 -12.77
N ILE A 13 -9.61 1.36 -13.22
CA ILE A 13 -8.89 0.38 -12.45
C ILE A 13 -7.45 0.75 -12.23
N TYR A 14 -6.94 0.50 -11.03
CA TYR A 14 -5.52 0.59 -10.78
C TYR A 14 -4.98 -0.83 -10.87
N SER A 15 -3.88 -0.99 -11.59
CA SER A 15 -3.29 -2.31 -11.83
C SER A 15 -1.85 -2.34 -11.36
N CYS A 16 -1.34 -3.52 -11.13
CA CYS A 16 0.06 -3.69 -10.81
C CYS A 16 0.88 -3.15 -11.97
N LYS A 17 1.84 -2.29 -11.67
CA LYS A 17 2.63 -1.69 -12.69
C LYS A 17 3.42 -2.73 -13.48
N TYR A 18 3.83 -3.79 -12.82
CA TYR A 18 4.72 -4.76 -13.44
C TYR A 18 4.03 -5.82 -14.26
N CYS A 19 2.86 -6.24 -13.89
CA CYS A 19 2.20 -7.32 -14.62
C CYS A 19 0.77 -7.00 -15.02
N LYS A 20 0.30 -5.81 -14.67
CA LYS A 20 -1.01 -5.35 -15.07
C LYS A 20 -2.18 -6.08 -14.44
N THR A 21 -1.97 -6.86 -13.42
CA THR A 21 -3.06 -7.49 -12.70
C THR A 21 -3.89 -6.40 -12.04
N HIS A 22 -5.20 -6.49 -12.13
CA HIS A 22 -6.09 -5.48 -11.56
C HIS A 22 -6.04 -5.53 -10.03
N LEU A 23 -5.94 -4.40 -9.39
CA LEU A 23 -5.82 -4.37 -7.94
C LEU A 23 -6.96 -3.65 -7.24
N ALA A 24 -7.48 -2.60 -7.83
CA ALA A 24 -8.51 -1.83 -7.14
C ALA A 24 -9.26 -0.92 -8.08
N PHE A 25 -10.46 -0.55 -7.68
CA PHE A 25 -11.23 0.44 -8.42
C PHE A 25 -10.84 1.82 -7.95
N ARG A 26 -10.84 2.77 -8.86
CA ARG A 26 -10.57 4.12 -8.49
C ARG A 26 -11.60 4.63 -7.50
N GLU A 27 -12.84 4.21 -7.63
CA GLU A 27 -13.89 4.66 -6.73
C GLU A 27 -13.68 4.20 -5.30
N ASP A 28 -12.79 3.25 -5.08
CA ASP A 28 -12.52 2.78 -3.74
C ASP A 28 -11.43 3.57 -3.04
N ILE A 29 -10.95 4.64 -3.65
CA ILE A 29 -9.95 5.45 -2.99
C ILE A 29 -10.60 6.22 -1.84
N VAL A 30 -10.04 6.08 -0.68
CA VAL A 30 -10.48 6.79 0.50
C VAL A 30 -9.67 8.08 0.64
N SER A 31 -8.40 8.01 0.34
CA SER A 31 -7.54 9.17 0.46
C SER A 31 -6.37 9.06 -0.49
N LYS A 32 -5.98 10.18 -1.09
CA LYS A 32 -4.80 10.24 -1.92
C LYS A 32 -3.69 10.98 -1.22
N LEU A 33 -3.83 11.21 0.08
CA LEU A 33 -2.86 12.03 0.78
C LEU A 33 -1.80 11.26 1.54
N PHE A 34 -1.75 9.97 1.37
CA PHE A 34 -0.75 9.16 2.05
C PHE A 34 0.59 9.29 1.34
N HIS A 35 1.62 9.00 2.05
CA HIS A 35 2.96 9.12 1.50
C HIS A 35 3.78 7.92 1.94
N CYS A 36 4.70 7.52 1.12
CA CYS A 36 5.60 6.44 1.47
C CYS A 36 6.98 6.82 0.99
N ARG A 37 7.92 5.93 1.15
CA ARG A 37 9.28 6.23 0.80
C ARG A 37 9.44 6.66 -0.65
N HIS A 38 8.65 6.10 -1.54
CA HIS A 38 8.77 6.40 -2.95
C HIS A 38 7.80 7.45 -3.44
N GLY A 39 7.16 8.17 -2.55
CA GLY A 39 6.25 9.22 -2.97
C GLY A 39 4.84 8.97 -2.51
N LYS A 40 3.89 9.30 -3.35
CA LYS A 40 2.50 9.22 -2.96
C LYS A 40 2.02 7.80 -2.77
N ALA A 41 1.04 7.66 -1.92
CA ALA A 41 0.39 6.38 -1.72
C ALA A 41 -1.08 6.68 -1.51
N TYR A 42 -1.93 5.75 -1.93
CA TYR A 42 -3.37 5.97 -1.83
C TYR A 42 -3.98 4.92 -0.94
N LEU A 43 -4.90 5.34 -0.09
CA LEU A 43 -5.61 4.41 0.78
C LEU A 43 -6.88 3.98 0.06
N PHE A 44 -7.08 2.68 -0.06
CA PHE A 44 -8.23 2.11 -0.74
C PHE A 44 -9.10 1.36 0.24
N ARG A 45 -10.40 1.43 0.04
CA ARG A 45 -11.31 0.69 0.86
C ARG A 45 -11.12 -0.80 0.64
N GLU A 46 -10.85 -1.21 -0.57
CA GLU A 46 -10.68 -2.60 -0.90
C GLU A 46 -9.68 -2.83 -2.01
N VAL A 47 -8.89 -3.85 -1.90
CA VAL A 47 -7.90 -4.21 -2.91
C VAL A 47 -8.06 -5.70 -3.16
N VAL A 48 -7.92 -6.12 -4.41
CA VAL A 48 -8.04 -7.53 -4.78
C VAL A 48 -6.76 -8.02 -5.40
N ASN A 49 -6.67 -9.30 -5.59
CA ASN A 49 -5.56 -9.97 -6.27
C ASN A 49 -4.22 -9.75 -5.57
N VAL A 50 -4.26 -9.75 -4.25
CA VAL A 50 -3.03 -9.61 -3.47
C VAL A 50 -2.96 -10.74 -2.46
N THR A 51 -1.74 -11.06 -2.05
CA THR A 51 -1.52 -11.96 -0.93
C THR A 51 -0.99 -11.11 0.20
N ILE A 52 -1.25 -11.52 1.42
CA ILE A 52 -0.91 -10.73 2.58
C ILE A 52 0.23 -11.38 3.31
N GLY A 53 1.25 -10.62 3.61
CA GLY A 53 2.41 -11.13 4.31
C GLY A 53 2.18 -11.21 5.80
N PRO A 54 3.22 -11.46 6.56
CA PRO A 54 3.06 -11.59 8.01
C PRO A 54 2.73 -10.25 8.64
N LYS A 55 1.94 -10.28 9.68
CA LYS A 55 1.57 -9.07 10.38
C LYS A 55 2.70 -8.63 11.26
N GLU A 56 2.87 -7.34 11.39
CA GLU A 56 3.90 -6.82 12.26
C GLU A 56 3.48 -5.46 12.77
N GLU A 57 4.00 -5.07 13.91
CA GLU A 57 3.72 -3.76 14.44
C GLU A 57 4.72 -2.78 13.87
N ARG A 58 4.24 -1.65 13.41
CA ARG A 58 5.10 -0.60 12.88
C ARG A 58 4.73 0.71 13.51
N MET A 59 5.73 1.46 13.91
CA MET A 59 5.49 2.80 14.41
C MET A 59 5.56 3.72 13.22
N MET A 60 4.48 4.39 12.94
CA MET A 60 4.40 5.32 11.83
C MET A 60 4.22 6.71 12.38
N THR A 61 4.27 7.71 11.52
CA THR A 61 4.13 9.08 12.00
C THR A 61 2.78 9.29 12.66
N THR A 62 1.79 8.49 12.34
CA THR A 62 0.46 8.63 12.91
C THR A 62 0.22 7.66 14.06
N GLY A 63 1.24 6.97 14.53
CA GLY A 63 1.11 6.09 15.69
C GLY A 63 1.42 4.65 15.38
N LEU A 64 1.22 3.82 16.35
CA LEU A 64 1.54 2.40 16.21
C LEU A 64 0.41 1.69 15.48
N HIS A 65 0.77 0.92 14.48
CA HIS A 65 -0.20 0.17 13.70
C HIS A 65 0.28 -1.26 13.55
N THR A 66 -0.66 -2.19 13.46
CA THR A 66 -0.32 -3.55 13.05
C THR A 66 -0.66 -3.61 11.57
N VAL A 67 0.31 -3.94 10.76
CA VAL A 67 0.15 -3.94 9.32
C VAL A 67 0.78 -5.19 8.72
N ALA A 68 0.53 -5.40 7.46
CA ALA A 68 1.17 -6.48 6.72
C ALA A 68 1.40 -5.99 5.32
N ASP A 69 2.54 -6.31 4.74
CA ASP A 69 2.78 -5.96 3.36
C ASP A 69 1.88 -6.79 2.47
N ILE A 70 1.48 -6.25 1.35
CA ILE A 70 0.67 -7.00 0.40
C ILE A 70 1.43 -7.09 -0.91
N PHE A 71 1.24 -8.23 -1.56
CA PHE A 71 1.99 -8.56 -2.76
C PHE A 71 1.03 -8.88 -3.89
N CYS A 72 1.37 -8.48 -5.09
CA CYS A 72 0.56 -8.84 -6.25
C CYS A 72 0.54 -10.36 -6.38
N VAL A 73 -0.64 -10.93 -6.48
CA VAL A 73 -0.76 -12.36 -6.50
C VAL A 73 -0.12 -12.96 -7.75
N SER A 74 -0.04 -12.21 -8.83
CA SER A 74 0.47 -12.74 -10.07
C SER A 74 1.99 -12.67 -10.19
N CYS A 75 2.58 -11.56 -9.84
CA CYS A 75 4.03 -11.42 -10.02
C CYS A 75 4.81 -11.36 -8.72
N GLY A 76 4.15 -11.28 -7.59
CA GLY A 76 4.86 -11.29 -6.32
C GLY A 76 5.44 -9.97 -5.88
N SER A 77 5.25 -8.91 -6.65
CA SER A 77 5.81 -7.62 -6.27
C SER A 77 5.08 -7.05 -5.07
N ILE A 78 5.80 -6.39 -4.18
CA ILE A 78 5.16 -5.71 -3.07
C ILE A 78 4.51 -4.48 -3.63
N VAL A 79 3.22 -4.29 -3.37
CA VAL A 79 2.50 -3.15 -3.92
C VAL A 79 2.02 -2.18 -2.84
N GLY A 80 2.11 -2.57 -1.58
CA GLY A 80 1.67 -1.70 -0.52
C GLY A 80 1.54 -2.45 0.78
N TRP A 81 0.59 -2.03 1.60
CA TRP A 81 0.38 -2.70 2.88
C TRP A 81 -1.08 -2.58 3.27
N THR A 82 -1.50 -3.43 4.20
CA THR A 82 -2.85 -3.39 4.69
C THR A 82 -2.81 -3.16 6.19
N TYR A 83 -3.80 -2.46 6.72
CA TYR A 83 -3.86 -2.16 8.13
C TYR A 83 -4.72 -3.18 8.84
N GLU A 84 -4.15 -3.81 9.87
CA GLU A 84 -4.91 -4.73 10.64
C GLU A 84 -5.54 -3.98 11.81
N THR A 85 -4.76 -3.27 12.58
CA THR A 85 -5.25 -2.48 13.68
C THR A 85 -4.48 -1.18 13.82
N ALA A 86 -5.10 -0.19 14.41
CA ALA A 86 -4.46 1.07 14.73
C ALA A 86 -4.66 1.33 16.21
N GLN A 87 -3.57 1.67 16.91
CA GLN A 87 -3.69 1.95 18.31
C GLN A 87 -4.36 3.24 18.59
N ASN A 88 -4.07 4.25 17.84
CA ASN A 88 -4.64 5.56 18.07
C ASN A 88 -6.07 5.61 17.56
N GLU A 89 -6.97 6.07 18.40
CA GLU A 89 -8.37 6.11 18.04
C GLU A 89 -8.61 6.90 16.77
N SER A 90 -7.90 7.98 16.58
CA SER A 90 -8.10 8.81 15.40
C SER A 90 -7.67 8.13 14.12
N GLN A 91 -6.96 7.02 14.22
CA GLN A 91 -6.46 6.32 13.06
C GLN A 91 -7.24 5.04 12.77
N LYS A 92 -8.23 4.74 13.57
CA LYS A 92 -8.94 3.48 13.39
C LYS A 92 -9.72 3.38 12.10
N TYR A 93 -9.94 4.48 11.42
CA TYR A 93 -10.63 4.42 10.14
C TYR A 93 -9.82 3.65 9.10
N LYS A 94 -8.52 3.44 9.35
CA LYS A 94 -7.68 2.72 8.41
C LYS A 94 -7.83 1.21 8.52
N GLU A 95 -8.35 0.75 9.64
CA GLU A 95 -8.41 -0.71 9.86
C GLU A 95 -9.20 -1.41 8.76
N GLY A 96 -8.65 -2.46 8.26
CA GLY A 96 -9.29 -3.22 7.19
C GLY A 96 -9.07 -2.65 5.80
N LYS A 97 -8.36 -1.53 5.69
CA LYS A 97 -8.13 -0.91 4.41
C LYS A 97 -6.68 -1.08 4.00
N SER A 98 -6.39 -0.83 2.76
CA SER A 98 -5.06 -1.08 2.22
C SER A 98 -4.52 0.13 1.51
N VAL A 99 -3.22 0.28 1.56
CA VAL A 99 -2.53 1.35 0.86
C VAL A 99 -1.80 0.74 -0.32
N LEU A 100 -1.94 1.37 -1.49
CA LEU A 100 -1.13 1.00 -2.63
C LEU A 100 -0.19 2.16 -2.91
N GLU A 101 1.09 1.85 -3.11
CA GLU A 101 2.06 2.88 -3.41
C GLU A 101 1.88 3.30 -4.86
N ARG A 102 1.67 4.60 -5.08
CA ARG A 102 1.37 5.07 -6.42
C ARG A 102 2.44 4.70 -7.41
N PHE A 103 3.66 4.65 -6.95
CA PHE A 103 4.79 4.31 -7.80
C PHE A 103 4.72 2.86 -8.30
N LYS A 104 4.00 2.00 -7.61
CA LYS A 104 3.94 0.59 -7.96
C LYS A 104 2.70 0.20 -8.74
N ILE A 105 1.85 1.15 -9.05
CA ILE A 105 0.61 0.84 -9.76
C ILE A 105 0.45 1.74 -10.96
N SER A 106 -0.35 1.28 -11.90
CA SER A 106 -0.73 2.07 -13.07
C SER A 106 -2.20 2.36 -12.93
N GLY A 107 -2.60 3.55 -13.21
CA GLY A 107 -4.00 3.87 -13.00
C GLY A 107 -4.54 4.84 -14.00
N PRO A 108 -5.80 5.11 -13.89
CA PRO A 108 -6.45 5.96 -14.85
C PRO A 108 -6.25 7.44 -14.57
N ASP A 109 -5.64 7.80 -13.45
CA ASP A 109 -5.63 9.17 -13.07
C ASP A 109 -4.55 9.95 -13.71
N GLU A 110 -3.63 9.38 -14.33
CA GLU A 110 -2.67 10.14 -14.90
C GLU A 110 -1.58 9.65 -15.55
N SER A 111 -1.18 10.16 -16.45
CA SER A 111 -0.12 9.72 -17.17
C SER A 111 1.12 10.39 -16.79
N ASN A 112 1.11 11.37 -15.99
CA ASN A 112 2.35 12.03 -15.71
C ASN A 112 2.66 12.05 -14.26
N TYR A 113 2.34 11.03 -13.54
CA TYR A 113 2.70 10.96 -12.16
C TYR A 113 4.21 10.98 -12.02
N GLN A 114 4.70 11.73 -11.05
CA GLN A 114 6.11 11.77 -10.81
C GLN A 114 6.33 11.51 -9.36
N ALA A 115 7.13 10.52 -9.05
CA ALA A 115 7.40 10.16 -7.68
C ALA A 115 8.07 11.32 -6.97
N GLY A 116 7.66 11.62 -5.80
CA GLY A 116 8.25 12.66 -4.99
C GLY A 116 7.93 14.06 -5.40
N SER A 117 7.04 14.22 -6.27
CA SER A 117 6.78 15.53 -6.77
C SER A 117 6.25 16.41 -5.71
N HIS A 118 5.82 16.09 -4.68
CA HIS A 118 5.35 17.04 -3.81
C HIS A 118 4.98 16.72 -2.63
N ILE A 119 4.83 17.12 -1.92
CA ILE A 119 4.68 17.06 -0.80
C ILE A 119 3.76 17.12 0.02
N ASN A 120 3.53 17.10 0.83
CA ASN A 120 2.63 17.21 1.45
C ASN A 120 2.27 16.72 2.44
N MET A 121 1.90 16.66 2.92
CA MET A 121 1.25 16.55 3.81
C MET A 121 1.08 15.36 4.59
N LEU A 122 0.21 14.63 4.65
CA LEU A 122 -0.02 13.52 5.37
C LEU A 122 0.97 12.50 5.09
N VAL A 123 1.83 12.20 5.90
CA VAL A 123 2.83 11.25 5.63
C VAL A 123 2.63 10.01 6.43
N GLU A 124 2.56 8.91 5.77
CA GLU A 124 2.35 7.67 6.46
C GLU A 124 3.59 6.82 6.36
N MET A 125 4.70 7.29 6.75
CA MET A 125 5.93 6.56 6.64
C MET A 125 6.34 5.98 7.95
N PRO A 126 6.94 4.84 7.96
CA PRO A 126 7.42 4.27 9.21
C PRO A 126 8.51 5.13 9.80
N ILE A 127 8.57 5.19 11.11
CA ILE A 127 9.62 5.88 11.78
C ILE A 127 10.77 4.92 11.88
N ALA A 128 11.88 5.29 11.35
CA ALA A 128 13.01 4.41 11.27
C ALA A 128 13.58 4.15 12.63
N PRO A 129 13.64 2.95 13.06
CA PRO A 129 14.21 2.67 14.34
C PRO A 129 15.68 2.66 14.21
N PRO A 130 16.29 3.13 15.13
CA PRO A 130 17.69 3.24 15.06
C PRO A 130 18.40 1.96 14.87
N ASN A 131 18.04 0.97 15.49
CA ASN A 131 18.75 -0.14 15.34
C ASN A 131 18.17 -1.22 14.67
N ARG A 132 17.31 -1.03 14.11
CA ARG A 132 16.68 -2.01 13.48
C ARG A 132 17.52 -2.58 12.56
N HIS A 133 18.00 -2.55 12.15
CA HIS A 133 18.68 -3.04 11.23
C HIS A 133 18.81 -4.17 10.84
N ALA A 134 19.01 -4.33 11.08
CA ALA A 134 19.25 -5.38 10.83
C ALA A 134 18.50 -6.00 10.02
N SER A 135 18.25 -6.23 9.98
CA SER A 135 17.51 -6.86 9.33
C SER A 135 17.06 -6.29 8.45
N GLY A 136 17.37 -5.68 8.52
CA GLY A 136 16.90 -5.15 7.93
C GLY A 136 16.42 -5.31 7.10
N LEU A 137 16.38 -5.39 6.88
CA LEU A 137 15.94 -5.61 6.17
C LEU A 137 14.91 -5.28 5.92
N SER A 138 14.61 -5.35 6.03
CA SER A 138 13.60 -5.27 5.72
C SER A 138 13.14 -4.16 5.59
N ASN A 139 13.16 -3.67 5.91
CA ASN A 139 12.66 -2.67 5.94
C ASN A 139 12.73 -1.92 4.97
N THR A 140 12.97 -2.10 4.47
CA THR A 140 13.17 -1.35 3.55
C THR A 140 12.09 -1.15 2.83
N ARG A 141 11.21 -1.70 2.81
CA ARG A 141 10.17 -1.52 2.11
C ARG A 141 9.42 -0.47 2.43
N GLN A 142 9.28 0.17 2.80
CA GLN A 142 8.39 1.09 3.02
C GLN A 142 8.85 2.05 3.22
#